data_59face581952fa43813a70d550743a29
#
_entry.id   59face581952fa43813a70d550743a29
#
_cell.length_a   1.000
_cell.length_b   1.000
_cell.length_c   1.000
_cell.angle_alpha   90.00
_cell.angle_beta   90.00
_cell.angle_gamma   90.00
#
_symmetry.space_group_name_H-M   'P 1'
#
loop_
_entity.id
_entity.type
_entity.pdbx_description
1 polymer ?
#
loop_
_entity_poly.entity_id
_entity_poly.type
_entity_poly.pdbx_seq_one_letter_code
_entity_poly.pdbx_strand_id
1 'polypeptide(L)'
;DILGGLYTLENLDIFQNFPDHKSLGNVTESLFETYYKDWSADYIIDRAPWGFPINLKNLKRVKKDIKIIVLVRDVPEILASFINSEKESTSFVNQFEAKTIEEKCDMLMNQEGQIVKELIGIKHLLDHQPKEMYHIVEYNDLCDDPKQTIEGIYDFLGIYRFNHRYNRLDQFQVNGMKYDDNIVGQNLHTIETNSINSNNYNEFKENVNDILPKSIIEKYNNLNFWKVK
;
A
#
# COMPACT_ATOMS: atom_id res chain seq x y z
N ASP A 1 -5.67 -14.38 -1.35
CA ASP A 1 -5.83 -13.55 -0.15
C ASP A 1 -7.10 -13.95 0.61
N ILE A 2 -7.16 -13.64 1.92
CA ILE A 2 -8.31 -14.00 2.78
C ILE A 2 -9.58 -13.29 2.32
N LEU A 3 -9.48 -12.06 1.83
CA LEU A 3 -10.63 -11.31 1.30
C LEU A 3 -11.11 -11.85 -0.05
N GLY A 4 -10.23 -12.38 -0.88
CA GLY A 4 -10.60 -13.09 -2.10
C GLY A 4 -11.40 -14.35 -1.78
N GLY A 5 -11.04 -15.06 -0.71
CA GLY A 5 -11.82 -16.18 -0.17
C GLY A 5 -13.22 -15.77 0.28
N LEU A 6 -13.35 -14.62 0.97
CA LEU A 6 -14.65 -14.04 1.36
C LEU A 6 -15.55 -13.74 0.16
N TYR A 7 -15.00 -13.08 -0.85
CA TYR A 7 -15.73 -12.77 -2.08
C TYR A 7 -16.22 -14.05 -2.76
N THR A 8 -15.39 -15.10 -2.77
CA THR A 8 -15.78 -16.41 -3.31
C THR A 8 -16.93 -17.03 -2.53
N LEU A 9 -16.90 -16.97 -1.19
CA LEU A 9 -17.97 -17.47 -0.33
C LEU A 9 -19.28 -16.72 -0.53
N GLU A 10 -19.23 -15.38 -0.68
CA GLU A 10 -20.44 -14.57 -0.94
C GLU A 10 -21.08 -14.88 -2.31
N ASN A 11 -20.32 -15.44 -3.26
CA ASN A 11 -20.85 -15.84 -4.57
C ASN A 11 -21.33 -17.29 -4.65
N LEU A 12 -21.25 -18.06 -3.58
CA LEU A 12 -21.84 -19.41 -3.56
C LEU A 12 -23.37 -19.34 -3.54
N ASP A 13 -24.02 -20.20 -4.31
CA ASP A 13 -25.49 -20.28 -4.40
C ASP A 13 -26.16 -20.37 -3.03
N ILE A 14 -25.58 -21.14 -2.11
CA ILE A 14 -26.11 -21.31 -0.76
C ILE A 14 -26.10 -19.97 0.01
N PHE A 15 -25.05 -19.16 -0.14
CA PHE A 15 -24.97 -17.86 0.53
C PHE A 15 -25.92 -16.84 -0.12
N GLN A 16 -26.06 -16.88 -1.44
CA GLN A 16 -26.98 -16.01 -2.15
C GLN A 16 -28.46 -16.31 -1.81
N ASN A 17 -28.80 -17.58 -1.66
CA ASN A 17 -30.15 -18.00 -1.28
C ASN A 17 -30.43 -17.86 0.22
N PHE A 18 -29.43 -18.05 1.06
CA PHE A 18 -29.53 -18.00 2.52
C PHE A 18 -28.41 -17.13 3.12
N PRO A 19 -28.43 -15.81 2.91
CA PRO A 19 -27.34 -14.93 3.31
C PRO A 19 -27.23 -14.83 4.84
N ASP A 20 -26.13 -15.34 5.39
CA ASP A 20 -25.77 -15.21 6.79
C ASP A 20 -24.47 -14.40 6.94
N HIS A 21 -24.60 -13.10 6.88
CA HIS A 21 -23.47 -12.17 7.02
C HIS A 21 -22.79 -12.25 8.39
N LYS A 22 -23.50 -12.66 9.44
CA LYS A 22 -22.92 -12.82 10.78
C LYS A 22 -21.99 -14.01 10.81
N SER A 23 -22.44 -15.18 10.34
CA SER A 23 -21.61 -16.38 10.25
C SER A 23 -20.43 -16.18 9.31
N LEU A 24 -20.61 -15.50 8.19
CA LEU A 24 -19.50 -15.15 7.29
C LEU A 24 -18.46 -14.28 7.99
N GLY A 25 -18.87 -13.28 8.77
CA GLY A 25 -17.99 -12.46 9.59
C GLY A 25 -17.19 -13.29 10.59
N ASN A 26 -17.86 -14.17 11.32
CA ASN A 26 -17.23 -15.06 12.30
C ASN A 26 -16.20 -16.00 11.65
N VAL A 27 -16.53 -16.58 10.49
CA VAL A 27 -15.60 -17.44 9.73
C VAL A 27 -14.36 -16.64 9.33
N THR A 28 -14.54 -15.42 8.85
CA THR A 28 -13.41 -14.57 8.44
C THR A 28 -12.54 -14.18 9.62
N GLU A 29 -13.13 -13.79 10.74
CA GLU A 29 -12.38 -13.49 11.97
C GLU A 29 -11.57 -14.72 12.42
N SER A 30 -12.18 -15.91 12.43
CA SER A 30 -11.50 -17.15 12.77
C SER A 30 -10.36 -17.49 11.81
N LEU A 31 -10.48 -17.16 10.52
CA LEU A 31 -9.38 -17.35 9.56
C LEU A 31 -8.19 -16.46 9.90
N PHE A 32 -8.41 -15.17 10.19
CA PHE A 32 -7.34 -14.27 10.62
C PHE A 32 -6.69 -14.76 11.92
N GLU A 33 -7.48 -15.06 12.92
CA GLU A 33 -6.97 -15.53 14.22
C GLU A 33 -6.18 -16.84 14.10
N THR A 34 -6.67 -17.77 13.27
CA THR A 34 -5.98 -19.06 13.08
C THR A 34 -4.70 -18.89 12.27
N TYR A 35 -4.70 -18.07 11.24
CA TYR A 35 -3.53 -17.84 10.40
C TYR A 35 -2.36 -17.20 11.17
N TYR A 36 -2.68 -16.23 12.03
CA TYR A 36 -1.66 -15.50 12.79
C TYR A 36 -1.38 -16.10 14.18
N LYS A 37 -2.07 -17.16 14.57
CA LYS A 37 -2.01 -17.73 15.92
C LYS A 37 -0.61 -18.04 16.41
N ASP A 38 0.23 -18.57 15.51
CA ASP A 38 1.58 -19.03 15.85
C ASP A 38 2.66 -17.99 15.52
N TRP A 39 2.26 -16.78 15.14
CA TRP A 39 3.21 -15.69 14.93
C TRP A 39 3.68 -15.12 16.27
N SER A 40 5.00 -15.09 16.49
CA SER A 40 5.61 -14.51 17.69
C SER A 40 5.75 -12.98 17.54
N ALA A 41 4.64 -12.27 17.39
CA ALA A 41 4.61 -10.83 17.21
C ALA A 41 3.48 -10.23 18.06
N ASP A 42 3.78 -9.13 18.77
CA ASP A 42 2.78 -8.39 19.54
C ASP A 42 1.80 -7.63 18.62
N TYR A 43 2.27 -7.24 17.45
CA TYR A 43 1.50 -6.49 16.45
C TYR A 43 1.70 -7.08 15.07
N ILE A 44 0.62 -7.14 14.31
CA ILE A 44 0.62 -7.60 12.93
C ILE A 44 0.23 -6.44 12.02
N ILE A 45 1.10 -6.12 11.08
CA ILE A 45 0.85 -5.13 10.05
C ILE A 45 0.63 -5.87 8.74
N ASP A 46 -0.56 -5.75 8.20
CA ASP A 46 -0.91 -6.34 6.91
C ASP A 46 -0.93 -5.26 5.83
N ARG A 47 -0.39 -5.58 4.66
CA ARG A 47 -0.32 -4.68 3.52
C ARG A 47 -1.32 -5.10 2.45
N ALA A 48 -2.35 -4.28 2.25
CA ALA A 48 -3.34 -4.46 1.20
C ALA A 48 -4.02 -3.12 0.88
N PRO A 49 -4.79 -3.02 -0.21
CA PRO A 49 -5.57 -1.82 -0.53
C PRO A 49 -6.78 -1.67 0.40
N TRP A 50 -6.54 -1.54 1.71
CA TRP A 50 -7.56 -1.50 2.76
C TRP A 50 -8.48 -0.28 2.66
N GLY A 51 -8.02 0.81 2.06
CA GLY A 51 -8.85 2.00 1.81
C GLY A 51 -9.94 1.78 0.77
N PHE A 52 -9.83 0.76 -0.08
CA PHE A 52 -10.82 0.47 -1.10
C PHE A 52 -12.17 0.10 -0.48
N PRO A 53 -13.31 0.68 -0.95
CA PRO A 53 -14.60 0.58 -0.26
C PRO A 53 -15.02 -0.83 0.11
N ILE A 54 -14.87 -1.77 -0.81
CA ILE A 54 -15.28 -3.17 -0.57
C ILE A 54 -14.36 -3.86 0.45
N ASN A 55 -13.05 -3.62 0.38
CA ASN A 55 -12.10 -4.18 1.32
C ASN A 55 -12.32 -3.65 2.74
N LEU A 56 -12.50 -2.33 2.86
CA LEU A 56 -12.80 -1.70 4.15
C LEU A 56 -14.12 -2.17 4.73
N LYS A 57 -15.17 -2.32 3.89
CA LYS A 57 -16.46 -2.86 4.31
C LYS A 57 -16.30 -4.27 4.89
N ASN A 58 -15.53 -5.12 4.23
CA ASN A 58 -15.29 -6.50 4.68
C ASN A 58 -14.43 -6.53 5.95
N LEU A 59 -13.38 -5.71 6.02
CA LEU A 59 -12.55 -5.61 7.21
C LEU A 59 -13.35 -5.16 8.45
N LYS A 60 -14.26 -4.21 8.30
CA LYS A 60 -15.14 -3.73 9.39
C LYS A 60 -16.12 -4.77 9.91
N ARG A 61 -16.41 -5.82 9.15
CA ARG A 61 -17.21 -6.96 9.63
C ARG A 61 -16.44 -7.82 10.61
N VAL A 62 -15.12 -7.83 10.47
CA VAL A 62 -14.21 -8.72 11.22
C VAL A 62 -13.56 -8.01 12.40
N LYS A 63 -13.16 -6.77 12.20
CA LYS A 63 -12.47 -5.96 13.23
C LYS A 63 -13.20 -4.63 13.44
N LYS A 64 -13.38 -4.25 14.72
CA LYS A 64 -14.02 -2.99 15.11
C LYS A 64 -13.02 -1.85 15.20
N ASP A 65 -11.86 -2.12 15.76
CA ASP A 65 -10.81 -1.13 16.03
C ASP A 65 -9.74 -1.22 14.92
N ILE A 66 -10.08 -0.61 13.77
CA ILE A 66 -9.19 -0.62 12.60
C ILE A 66 -8.35 0.64 12.61
N LYS A 67 -7.05 0.48 12.43
CA LYS A 67 -6.09 1.56 12.21
C LYS A 67 -5.41 1.34 10.86
N ILE A 68 -5.48 2.35 10.00
CA ILE A 68 -4.91 2.27 8.64
C ILE A 68 -3.81 3.32 8.49
N ILE A 69 -2.61 2.88 8.19
CA ILE A 69 -1.50 3.75 7.80
C ILE A 69 -1.56 3.90 6.29
N VAL A 70 -1.66 5.13 5.82
CA VAL A 70 -1.79 5.46 4.39
C VAL A 70 -0.47 6.10 3.95
N LEU A 71 0.38 5.33 3.28
CA LEU A 71 1.60 5.87 2.69
C LEU A 71 1.27 6.51 1.34
N VAL A 72 1.59 7.78 1.19
CA VAL A 72 1.35 8.57 -0.02
C VAL A 72 2.63 9.15 -0.59
N ARG A 73 2.64 9.38 -1.89
CA ARG A 73 3.73 10.00 -2.62
C ARG A 73 3.16 10.80 -3.79
N ASP A 74 3.86 11.81 -4.27
CA ASP A 74 3.43 12.61 -5.41
C ASP A 74 3.21 11.73 -6.64
N VAL A 75 2.04 11.90 -7.29
CA VAL A 75 1.63 11.01 -8.39
C VAL A 75 2.65 10.98 -9.54
N PRO A 76 3.24 12.12 -10.00
CA PRO A 76 4.31 12.07 -10.99
C PRO A 76 5.52 11.25 -10.55
N GLU A 77 5.88 11.26 -9.26
CA GLU A 77 7.00 10.46 -8.75
C GLU A 77 6.67 8.96 -8.74
N ILE A 78 5.42 8.60 -8.44
CA ILE A 78 4.94 7.22 -8.55
C ILE A 78 5.02 6.75 -10.01
N LEU A 79 4.52 7.57 -10.94
CA LEU A 79 4.58 7.27 -12.37
C LEU A 79 6.02 7.09 -12.86
N ALA A 80 6.92 7.99 -12.47
CA ALA A 80 8.34 7.89 -12.81
C ALA A 80 8.97 6.62 -12.26
N SER A 81 8.60 6.21 -11.05
CA SER A 81 9.05 4.95 -10.46
C SER A 81 8.61 3.73 -11.28
N PHE A 82 7.34 3.69 -11.70
CA PHE A 82 6.84 2.62 -12.57
C PHE A 82 7.57 2.58 -13.92
N ILE A 83 7.76 3.72 -14.56
CA ILE A 83 8.47 3.80 -15.85
C ILE A 83 9.94 3.40 -15.70
N ASN A 84 10.61 3.84 -14.63
CA ASN A 84 12.00 3.48 -14.39
C ASN A 84 12.18 1.98 -14.10
N SER A 85 11.18 1.34 -13.47
CA SER A 85 11.19 -0.10 -13.21
C SER A 85 11.05 -0.96 -14.49
N GLU A 86 10.71 -0.36 -15.63
CA GLU A 86 10.62 -1.08 -16.93
C GLU A 86 11.92 -1.78 -17.31
N LYS A 87 13.05 -1.31 -16.81
CA LYS A 87 14.37 -1.94 -16.99
C LYS A 87 14.45 -3.33 -16.38
N GLU A 88 13.58 -3.62 -15.40
CA GLU A 88 13.48 -4.92 -14.76
C GLU A 88 12.54 -5.82 -15.59
N SER A 89 12.98 -7.01 -15.91
CA SER A 89 12.24 -7.95 -16.78
C SER A 89 10.87 -8.36 -16.23
N THR A 90 10.69 -8.25 -14.91
CA THR A 90 9.46 -8.61 -14.17
C THR A 90 8.53 -7.44 -13.94
N SER A 91 8.87 -6.24 -14.42
CA SER A 91 8.06 -5.04 -14.22
C SER A 91 6.64 -5.20 -14.77
N PHE A 92 5.65 -4.77 -13.98
CA PHE A 92 4.24 -4.75 -14.38
C PHE A 92 4.00 -3.91 -15.65
N VAL A 93 4.76 -2.84 -15.82
CA VAL A 93 4.68 -1.95 -16.99
C VAL A 93 5.02 -2.67 -18.30
N ASN A 94 5.87 -3.71 -18.24
CA ASN A 94 6.24 -4.52 -19.40
C ASN A 94 5.09 -5.37 -19.95
N GLN A 95 4.00 -5.52 -19.20
CA GLN A 95 2.79 -6.23 -19.61
C GLN A 95 1.84 -5.35 -20.43
N PHE A 96 2.13 -4.04 -20.53
CA PHE A 96 1.29 -3.12 -21.28
C PHE A 96 1.57 -3.18 -22.77
N GLU A 97 0.51 -3.23 -23.58
CA GLU A 97 0.59 -3.05 -25.04
C GLU A 97 0.74 -1.55 -25.41
N ALA A 98 1.62 -0.84 -24.72
CA ALA A 98 1.86 0.59 -24.85
C ALA A 98 3.25 0.83 -25.45
N LYS A 99 3.37 1.79 -26.38
CA LYS A 99 4.61 2.09 -27.09
C LYS A 99 5.33 3.32 -26.57
N THR A 100 4.60 4.23 -25.94
CA THR A 100 5.15 5.49 -25.43
C THR A 100 5.02 5.56 -23.91
N ILE A 101 5.82 6.44 -23.30
CA ILE A 101 5.75 6.71 -21.86
C ILE A 101 4.36 7.27 -21.49
N GLU A 102 3.81 8.13 -22.35
CA GLU A 102 2.49 8.71 -22.15
C GLU A 102 1.41 7.62 -22.11
N GLU A 103 1.41 6.71 -23.08
CA GLU A 103 0.46 5.58 -23.12
C GLU A 103 0.57 4.72 -21.87
N LYS A 104 1.79 4.41 -21.41
CA LYS A 104 2.02 3.63 -20.18
C LYS A 104 1.50 4.34 -18.95
N CYS A 105 1.78 5.63 -18.82
CA CYS A 105 1.26 6.45 -17.73
C CYS A 105 -0.28 6.50 -17.76
N ASP A 106 -0.88 6.65 -18.93
CA ASP A 106 -2.33 6.69 -19.07
C ASP A 106 -2.96 5.32 -18.74
N MET A 107 -2.29 4.20 -19.01
CA MET A 107 -2.74 2.87 -18.59
C MET A 107 -2.69 2.72 -17.05
N LEU A 108 -1.62 3.18 -16.40
CA LEU A 108 -1.52 3.20 -14.94
C LEU A 108 -2.58 4.07 -14.28
N MET A 109 -3.01 5.12 -14.98
CA MET A 109 -3.94 6.15 -14.51
C MET A 109 -5.37 6.01 -15.05
N ASN A 110 -5.70 4.97 -15.81
CA ASN A 110 -7.07 4.70 -16.22
C ASN A 110 -7.89 4.10 -15.07
N GLN A 111 -9.19 3.93 -15.24
CA GLN A 111 -10.09 3.42 -14.19
C GLN A 111 -9.72 2.03 -13.65
N GLU A 112 -9.12 1.19 -14.50
CA GLU A 112 -8.63 -0.14 -14.12
C GLU A 112 -7.15 -0.12 -13.71
N GLY A 113 -6.52 1.05 -13.81
CA GLY A 113 -5.10 1.24 -13.52
C GLY A 113 -4.76 1.05 -12.05
N GLN A 114 -3.54 0.57 -11.83
CA GLN A 114 -3.05 0.28 -10.48
C GLN A 114 -3.07 1.52 -9.58
N ILE A 115 -2.63 2.68 -10.09
CA ILE A 115 -2.50 3.90 -9.28
C ILE A 115 -3.88 4.48 -8.95
N VAL A 116 -4.79 4.51 -9.93
CA VAL A 116 -6.14 5.09 -9.70
C VAL A 116 -6.92 4.29 -8.67
N LYS A 117 -6.81 2.97 -8.66
CA LYS A 117 -7.47 2.13 -7.64
C LYS A 117 -7.02 2.52 -6.23
N GLU A 118 -5.72 2.73 -6.03
CA GLU A 118 -5.21 3.17 -4.72
C GLU A 118 -5.67 4.60 -4.38
N LEU A 119 -5.65 5.53 -5.35
CA LEU A 119 -6.15 6.90 -5.13
C LEU A 119 -7.64 6.92 -4.77
N ILE A 120 -8.47 6.07 -5.39
CA ILE A 120 -9.89 5.91 -5.02
C ILE A 120 -10.01 5.45 -3.58
N GLY A 121 -9.20 4.47 -3.15
CA GLY A 121 -9.16 3.98 -1.78
C GLY A 121 -8.79 5.07 -0.78
N ILE A 122 -7.74 5.84 -1.06
CA ILE A 122 -7.31 6.97 -0.23
C ILE A 122 -8.43 8.01 -0.14
N LYS A 123 -8.99 8.41 -1.28
CA LYS A 123 -10.08 9.38 -1.32
C LYS A 123 -11.30 8.91 -0.53
N HIS A 124 -11.66 7.65 -0.65
CA HIS A 124 -12.76 7.06 0.13
C HIS A 124 -12.51 7.13 1.64
N LEU A 125 -11.29 6.85 2.10
CA LEU A 125 -10.93 7.00 3.50
C LEU A 125 -11.10 8.45 3.97
N LEU A 126 -10.56 9.41 3.21
CA LEU A 126 -10.60 10.83 3.58
C LEU A 126 -12.02 11.40 3.62
N ASP A 127 -12.87 10.99 2.66
CA ASP A 127 -14.22 11.54 2.51
C ASP A 127 -15.24 10.89 3.46
N HIS A 128 -15.03 9.61 3.87
CA HIS A 128 -16.09 8.84 4.51
C HIS A 128 -15.70 8.20 5.85
N GLN A 129 -14.43 8.29 6.26
CA GLN A 129 -13.99 7.66 7.50
C GLN A 129 -13.56 8.71 8.54
N PRO A 130 -13.74 8.42 9.84
CA PRO A 130 -13.26 9.31 10.90
C PRO A 130 -11.73 9.37 10.90
N LYS A 131 -11.16 10.53 11.23
CA LYS A 131 -9.71 10.75 11.22
C LYS A 131 -8.93 9.81 12.16
N GLU A 132 -9.59 9.33 13.20
CA GLU A 132 -9.03 8.40 14.17
C GLU A 132 -8.76 7.01 13.58
N MET A 133 -9.34 6.70 12.41
CA MET A 133 -9.17 5.42 11.72
C MET A 133 -7.92 5.38 10.85
N TYR A 134 -7.42 6.50 10.35
CA TYR A 134 -6.30 6.52 9.41
C TYR A 134 -5.26 7.58 9.77
N HIS A 135 -4.02 7.30 9.39
CA HIS A 135 -2.89 8.21 9.51
C HIS A 135 -2.18 8.30 8.16
N ILE A 136 -2.05 9.52 7.64
CA ILE A 136 -1.35 9.75 6.37
C ILE A 136 0.14 9.93 6.67
N VAL A 137 0.96 9.21 5.93
CA VAL A 137 2.41 9.30 5.95
C VAL A 137 2.87 9.72 4.56
N GLU A 138 3.44 10.89 4.42
CA GLU A 138 4.07 11.29 3.16
C GLU A 138 5.45 10.64 3.04
N TYR A 139 5.74 10.10 1.87
CA TYR A 139 7.03 9.44 1.60
C TYR A 139 8.21 10.38 1.82
N ASN A 140 8.03 11.68 1.49
CA ASN A 140 9.03 12.71 1.72
C ASN A 140 9.37 12.83 3.21
N ASP A 141 8.34 12.97 4.06
CA ASP A 141 8.54 13.12 5.50
C ASP A 141 9.22 11.89 6.09
N LEU A 142 8.86 10.69 5.59
CA LEU A 142 9.52 9.46 6.01
C LEU A 142 11.00 9.43 5.63
N CYS A 143 11.39 10.00 4.48
CA CYS A 143 12.79 10.06 4.05
C CYS A 143 13.57 11.20 4.73
N ASP A 144 12.94 12.34 4.96
CA ASP A 144 13.58 13.53 5.53
C ASP A 144 13.77 13.42 7.05
N ASP A 145 12.75 12.95 7.76
CA ASP A 145 12.80 12.67 9.20
C ASP A 145 12.08 11.35 9.54
N PRO A 146 12.73 10.21 9.28
CA PRO A 146 12.15 8.90 9.54
C PRO A 146 11.81 8.69 11.03
N LYS A 147 12.59 9.31 11.92
CA LYS A 147 12.34 9.17 13.37
C LYS A 147 11.01 9.83 13.76
N GLN A 148 10.82 11.10 13.43
CA GLN A 148 9.61 11.82 13.76
C GLN A 148 8.38 11.18 13.10
N THR A 149 8.52 10.78 11.83
CA THR A 149 7.45 10.15 11.06
C THR A 149 7.01 8.82 11.68
N ILE A 150 7.94 7.95 12.03
CA ILE A 150 7.64 6.66 12.69
C ILE A 150 7.09 6.86 14.11
N GLU A 151 7.59 7.83 14.85
CA GLU A 151 7.04 8.18 16.17
C GLU A 151 5.57 8.64 16.07
N GLY A 152 5.23 9.40 15.02
CA GLY A 152 3.83 9.77 14.72
C GLY A 152 2.94 8.57 14.43
N ILE A 153 3.47 7.56 13.75
CA ILE A 153 2.75 6.28 13.53
C ILE A 153 2.50 5.57 14.86
N TYR A 154 3.50 5.49 15.75
CA TYR A 154 3.33 4.88 17.07
C TYR A 154 2.28 5.59 17.91
N ASP A 155 2.29 6.91 17.91
CA ASP A 155 1.30 7.72 18.63
C ASP A 155 -0.11 7.50 18.08
N PHE A 156 -0.25 7.44 16.74
CA PHE A 156 -1.52 7.11 16.09
C PHE A 156 -2.02 5.71 16.46
N LEU A 157 -1.14 4.71 16.48
CA LEU A 157 -1.49 3.33 16.83
C LEU A 157 -1.76 3.16 18.34
N GLY A 158 -1.24 4.06 19.16
CA GLY A 158 -1.33 3.95 20.63
C GLY A 158 -0.45 2.84 21.20
N ILE A 159 0.69 2.57 20.56
CA ILE A 159 1.62 1.52 20.98
C ILE A 159 2.93 2.11 21.48
N TYR A 160 3.69 1.32 22.25
CA TYR A 160 4.99 1.77 22.75
C TYR A 160 5.99 2.01 21.63
N ARG A 161 6.72 3.13 21.73
CA ARG A 161 7.75 3.47 20.75
C ARG A 161 8.93 2.52 20.85
N PHE A 162 9.36 1.98 19.72
CA PHE A 162 10.57 1.19 19.61
C PHE A 162 11.72 2.08 19.15
N ASN A 163 12.93 1.81 19.63
CA ASN A 163 14.11 2.56 19.23
C ASN A 163 14.72 1.95 17.96
N HIS A 164 14.36 2.49 16.82
CA HIS A 164 14.80 2.02 15.50
C HIS A 164 16.25 2.44 15.18
N ARG A 165 16.91 1.61 14.38
CA ARG A 165 18.19 1.93 13.76
C ARG A 165 18.01 2.26 12.30
N TYR A 166 17.76 3.53 11.98
CA TYR A 166 17.46 3.99 10.63
C TYR A 166 18.65 3.91 9.66
N ASN A 167 19.87 3.75 10.17
CA ASN A 167 21.08 3.56 9.37
C ASN A 167 21.38 2.08 9.08
N ARG A 168 20.57 1.16 9.56
CA ARG A 168 20.71 -0.27 9.31
C ARG A 168 19.34 -0.94 9.30
N LEU A 169 18.83 -1.22 8.12
CA LEU A 169 17.60 -1.98 7.93
C LEU A 169 17.95 -3.40 7.51
N ASP A 170 17.44 -4.36 8.21
CA ASP A 170 17.53 -5.77 7.84
C ASP A 170 16.25 -6.21 7.15
N GLN A 171 16.36 -7.12 6.17
CA GLN A 171 15.19 -7.75 5.56
C GLN A 171 14.33 -8.40 6.64
N PHE A 172 13.04 -8.08 6.66
CA PHE A 172 12.16 -8.63 7.68
C PHE A 172 11.97 -10.14 7.54
N GLN A 173 11.68 -10.78 8.66
CA GLN A 173 11.48 -12.22 8.73
C GLN A 173 10.37 -12.56 9.70
N VAL A 174 9.68 -13.67 9.44
CA VAL A 174 8.64 -14.23 10.30
C VAL A 174 8.97 -15.69 10.54
N ASN A 175 8.98 -16.11 11.81
CA ASN A 175 9.29 -17.49 12.20
C ASN A 175 10.60 -18.03 11.59
N GLY A 176 11.62 -17.17 11.47
CA GLY A 176 12.91 -17.53 10.87
C GLY A 176 12.96 -17.54 9.34
N MET A 177 11.84 -17.34 8.67
CA MET A 177 11.76 -17.19 7.20
C MET A 177 11.89 -15.71 6.83
N LYS A 178 12.89 -15.39 6.01
CA LYS A 178 13.02 -14.04 5.44
C LYS A 178 12.00 -13.82 4.35
N TYR A 179 11.51 -12.58 4.26
CA TYR A 179 10.68 -12.18 3.14
C TYR A 179 11.48 -12.25 1.84
N ASP A 180 10.88 -12.89 0.84
CA ASP A 180 11.44 -13.04 -0.50
C ASP A 180 10.31 -12.92 -1.52
N ASP A 181 10.27 -11.81 -2.25
CA ASP A 181 9.27 -11.56 -3.28
C ASP A 181 9.61 -12.18 -4.64
N ASN A 182 10.77 -12.81 -4.79
CA ASN A 182 11.07 -13.66 -5.96
C ASN A 182 10.06 -14.81 -6.11
N ILE A 183 9.47 -15.25 -5.00
CA ILE A 183 8.43 -16.31 -4.99
C ILE A 183 7.22 -15.90 -5.85
N VAL A 184 6.91 -14.61 -5.93
CA VAL A 184 5.84 -14.06 -6.75
C VAL A 184 6.34 -13.46 -8.07
N GLY A 185 7.59 -13.72 -8.43
CA GLY A 185 8.21 -13.28 -9.69
C GLY A 185 8.58 -11.80 -9.73
N GLN A 186 8.71 -11.16 -8.58
CA GLN A 186 9.10 -9.75 -8.46
C GLN A 186 10.28 -9.62 -7.51
N ASN A 187 11.31 -8.89 -7.88
CA ASN A 187 12.46 -8.61 -7.02
C ASN A 187 12.51 -7.11 -6.67
N LEU A 188 11.35 -6.54 -6.30
CA LEU A 188 11.19 -5.10 -6.09
C LEU A 188 11.30 -4.68 -4.63
N HIS A 189 11.16 -5.60 -3.69
CA HIS A 189 11.07 -5.31 -2.25
C HIS A 189 12.26 -5.86 -1.45
N THR A 190 13.31 -6.26 -2.13
CA THR A 190 14.57 -6.61 -1.45
C THR A 190 15.24 -5.33 -0.94
N ILE A 191 15.69 -5.36 0.30
CA ILE A 191 16.41 -4.21 0.88
C ILE A 191 17.79 -4.15 0.23
N GLU A 192 17.98 -3.26 -0.72
CA GLU A 192 19.26 -3.01 -1.39
C GLU A 192 20.14 -2.04 -0.60
N THR A 193 19.52 -1.14 0.17
CA THR A 193 20.20 -0.16 0.99
C THR A 193 19.90 -0.42 2.46
N ASN A 194 20.90 -0.32 3.30
CA ASN A 194 20.77 -0.55 4.75
C ASN A 194 20.29 0.71 5.51
N SER A 195 19.75 1.71 4.82
CA SER A 195 19.29 2.94 5.46
C SER A 195 18.17 3.62 4.68
N ILE A 196 17.24 4.24 5.41
CA ILE A 196 16.33 5.23 4.87
C ILE A 196 17.08 6.56 4.87
N ASN A 197 17.16 7.22 3.72
CA ASN A 197 17.80 8.52 3.66
C ASN A 197 17.15 9.40 2.57
N SER A 198 17.10 10.69 2.83
CA SER A 198 16.59 11.72 1.93
C SER A 198 17.40 11.88 0.64
N ASN A 199 18.67 11.48 0.65
CA ASN A 199 19.51 11.62 -0.53
C ASN A 199 19.01 10.75 -1.69
N ASN A 200 18.67 9.49 -1.43
CA ASN A 200 18.13 8.61 -2.47
C ASN A 200 16.77 9.12 -2.98
N TYR A 201 15.93 9.64 -2.10
CA TYR A 201 14.68 10.25 -2.50
C TYR A 201 14.90 11.51 -3.35
N ASN A 202 15.81 12.39 -2.95
CA ASN A 202 16.11 13.60 -3.68
C ASN A 202 16.68 13.31 -5.08
N GLU A 203 17.56 12.30 -5.20
CA GLU A 203 18.07 11.84 -6.49
C GLU A 203 16.94 11.39 -7.41
N PHE A 204 16.01 10.59 -6.90
CA PHE A 204 14.86 10.14 -7.70
C PHE A 204 13.92 11.31 -8.06
N LYS A 205 13.66 12.20 -7.11
CA LYS A 205 12.81 13.39 -7.33
C LYS A 205 13.39 14.33 -8.37
N GLU A 206 14.70 14.55 -8.37
CA GLU A 206 15.41 15.36 -9.35
C GLU A 206 15.32 14.76 -10.76
N ASN A 207 15.25 13.42 -10.86
CA ASN A 207 15.19 12.70 -12.13
C ASN A 207 13.78 12.59 -12.73
N VAL A 208 12.72 12.99 -12.04
CA VAL A 208 11.34 12.87 -12.56
C VAL A 208 11.18 13.59 -13.92
N ASN A 209 11.75 14.78 -14.07
CA ASN A 209 11.69 15.54 -15.31
C ASN A 209 12.49 14.91 -16.46
N ASP A 210 13.49 14.09 -16.15
CA ASP A 210 14.28 13.35 -17.14
C ASP A 210 13.58 12.06 -17.58
N ILE A 211 12.68 11.53 -16.73
CA ILE A 211 11.97 10.27 -16.95
C ILE A 211 10.63 10.51 -17.63
N LEU A 212 9.87 11.51 -17.17
CA LEU A 212 8.51 11.76 -17.66
C LEU A 212 8.44 12.98 -18.58
N PRO A 213 7.66 12.89 -19.65
CA PRO A 213 7.30 14.06 -20.45
C PRO A 213 6.61 15.13 -19.60
N LYS A 214 6.90 16.40 -19.88
CA LYS A 214 6.30 17.54 -19.17
C LYS A 214 4.77 17.52 -19.20
N SER A 215 4.19 17.08 -20.31
CA SER A 215 2.73 16.88 -20.48
C SER A 215 2.13 15.94 -19.43
N ILE A 216 2.83 14.87 -19.10
CA ILE A 216 2.40 13.90 -18.06
C ILE A 216 2.51 14.50 -16.68
N ILE A 217 3.60 15.20 -16.38
CA ILE A 217 3.78 15.86 -15.09
C ILE A 217 2.67 16.88 -14.86
N GLU A 218 2.39 17.75 -15.85
CA GLU A 218 1.33 18.77 -15.77
C GLU A 218 -0.07 18.13 -15.65
N LYS A 219 -0.32 17.02 -16.35
CA LYS A 219 -1.61 16.30 -16.33
C LYS A 219 -1.94 15.72 -14.97
N TYR A 220 -0.94 15.18 -14.24
CA TYR A 220 -1.17 14.39 -13.03
C TYR A 220 -0.67 15.03 -11.73
N ASN A 221 -0.04 16.19 -11.78
CA ASN A 221 0.52 16.86 -10.61
C ASN A 221 -0.54 17.34 -9.58
N ASN A 222 -1.78 17.57 -10.01
CA ASN A 222 -2.86 18.10 -9.14
C ASN A 222 -3.68 17.01 -8.43
N LEU A 223 -3.27 15.77 -8.48
CA LEU A 223 -3.99 14.65 -7.89
C LEU A 223 -3.61 14.37 -6.43
N ASN A 224 -2.74 15.19 -5.84
CA ASN A 224 -2.29 15.05 -4.44
C ASN A 224 -3.31 15.65 -3.46
N PHE A 225 -4.56 15.19 -3.53
CA PHE A 225 -5.70 15.74 -2.78
C PHE A 225 -5.58 15.55 -1.26
N TRP A 226 -4.71 14.68 -0.78
CA TRP A 226 -4.41 14.52 0.65
C TRP A 226 -3.62 15.69 1.24
N LYS A 227 -3.00 16.54 0.42
CA LYS A 227 -2.27 17.74 0.84
C LYS A 227 -3.20 18.93 1.11
N VAL A 228 -4.44 18.86 0.67
CA VAL A 228 -5.43 19.91 0.90
C VAL A 228 -5.95 19.75 2.33
N LYS A 229 -5.57 20.66 3.21
CA LYS A 229 -6.05 20.73 4.61
C LYS A 229 -7.43 21.35 4.68
#